data_953aa1f9b541fea4e0ca5337f5f34fa0
#
_entry.id   953aa1f9b541fea4e0ca5337f5f34fa0
#
_cell.length_a   1.000
_cell.length_b   1.000
_cell.length_c   1.000
_cell.angle_alpha   90.00
_cell.angle_beta   90.00
_cell.angle_gamma   90.00
#
_symmetry.space_group_name_H-M   'P 1'
#
loop_
_entity.id
_entity.type
_entity.pdbx_description
1 polymer ?
#
loop_
_entity_poly.entity_id
_entity_poly.type
_entity_poly.pdbx_seq_one_letter_code
_entity_poly.pdbx_strand_id
1 'polypeptide(L)'
;HIDRSLDLFHILVGPNASGKTTFLDVVSFIGRLVSDGLDAAFNERTRNPLDLVWGRKPGAIEMAIEAGIPDRFLPMLKKKEYDTIRYELRIEVEEKTYQPLIRAEKALFKRSTAGSCAPQLVFPQLRPLPRSILTQRSRGTRPILNKVPGGNDNFYSEVHETPGKGWAPSVKLGPRRSALGNLLEDETKFPVTTWLKALLKEGIQKIVLNSLLIRQASPPGQVRGFKPDGSNLPWVV
;
A
#
# COMPACT_ATOMS: atom_id res chain seq x y z
N HIS A 1 -1.30 -15.49 -6.72
CA HIS A 1 -1.18 -14.12 -7.28
C HIS A 1 -2.58 -13.60 -7.58
N ILE A 2 -2.88 -12.40 -7.10
CA ILE A 2 -4.13 -11.67 -7.39
C ILE A 2 -3.74 -10.31 -7.92
N ASP A 3 -4.32 -9.91 -9.04
CA ASP A 3 -4.17 -8.58 -9.63
C ASP A 3 -5.55 -8.10 -10.07
N ARG A 4 -5.99 -6.96 -9.56
CA ARG A 4 -7.32 -6.40 -9.79
C ARG A 4 -7.29 -4.88 -9.80
N SER A 5 -7.97 -4.29 -10.77
CA SER A 5 -8.35 -2.89 -10.74
C SER A 5 -9.63 -2.73 -9.93
N LEU A 6 -9.69 -1.68 -9.13
CA LEU A 6 -10.87 -1.31 -8.38
C LEU A 6 -11.42 0.02 -8.95
N ASP A 7 -12.71 0.04 -9.23
CA ASP A 7 -13.46 1.23 -9.59
C ASP A 7 -14.03 1.92 -8.34
N LEU A 8 -14.84 2.97 -8.52
CA LEU A 8 -15.48 3.72 -7.44
C LEU A 8 -16.34 2.85 -6.52
N PHE A 9 -16.88 1.76 -7.04
CA PHE A 9 -17.67 0.80 -6.28
C PHE A 9 -17.40 -0.61 -6.76
N HIS A 10 -17.10 -1.52 -5.85
CA HIS A 10 -16.84 -2.93 -6.14
C HIS A 10 -17.52 -3.86 -5.15
N ILE A 11 -18.12 -4.92 -5.64
CA ILE A 11 -18.66 -6.01 -4.84
C ILE A 11 -17.83 -7.26 -5.09
N LEU A 12 -17.20 -7.78 -4.03
CA LEU A 12 -16.46 -9.04 -4.09
C LEU A 12 -17.36 -10.21 -3.70
N VAL A 13 -17.67 -11.06 -4.65
CA VAL A 13 -18.50 -12.25 -4.46
C VAL A 13 -17.66 -13.51 -4.66
N GLY A 14 -17.95 -14.54 -3.90
CA GLY A 14 -17.28 -15.84 -4.02
C GLY A 14 -17.47 -16.71 -2.78
N PRO A 15 -17.14 -18.00 -2.85
CA PRO A 15 -17.27 -18.92 -1.73
C PRO A 15 -16.41 -18.54 -0.54
N ASN A 16 -16.66 -19.12 0.62
CA ASN A 16 -15.80 -18.96 1.78
C ASN A 16 -14.39 -19.44 1.45
N ALA A 17 -13.38 -18.80 2.07
CA ALA A 17 -11.96 -19.06 1.83
C ALA A 17 -11.45 -18.74 0.39
N SER A 18 -12.22 -18.04 -0.45
CA SER A 18 -11.77 -17.63 -1.79
C SER A 18 -10.79 -16.45 -1.81
N GLY A 19 -10.37 -15.95 -0.65
CA GLY A 19 -9.39 -14.86 -0.53
C GLY A 19 -9.96 -13.44 -0.60
N LYS A 20 -11.28 -13.23 -0.59
CA LYS A 20 -11.90 -11.90 -0.63
C LYS A 20 -11.39 -10.98 0.49
N THR A 21 -11.46 -11.47 1.72
CA THR A 21 -11.00 -10.72 2.90
C THR A 21 -9.49 -10.48 2.85
N THR A 22 -8.71 -11.47 2.40
CA THR A 22 -7.26 -11.35 2.24
C THR A 22 -6.90 -10.26 1.23
N PHE A 23 -7.66 -10.17 0.12
CA PHE A 23 -7.45 -9.14 -0.88
C PHE A 23 -7.67 -7.73 -0.31
N LEU A 24 -8.78 -7.52 0.40
CA LEU A 24 -9.07 -6.24 1.06
C LEU A 24 -8.08 -5.94 2.19
N ASP A 25 -7.60 -6.97 2.88
CA ASP A 25 -6.66 -6.80 3.98
C ASP A 25 -5.27 -6.32 3.54
N VAL A 26 -4.87 -6.53 2.28
CA VAL A 26 -3.61 -5.99 1.74
C VAL A 26 -3.53 -4.48 1.89
N VAL A 27 -4.60 -3.76 1.56
CA VAL A 27 -4.63 -2.29 1.65
C VAL A 27 -4.55 -1.85 3.11
N SER A 28 -5.31 -2.50 4.00
CA SER A 28 -5.27 -2.28 5.44
C SER A 28 -3.89 -2.59 6.05
N PHE A 29 -3.25 -3.68 5.61
CA PHE A 29 -1.90 -4.05 6.04
C PHE A 29 -0.87 -2.98 5.67
N ILE A 30 -0.89 -2.52 4.42
CA ILE A 30 0.03 -1.47 3.94
C ILE A 30 -0.21 -0.17 4.72
N GLY A 31 -1.47 0.23 4.92
CA GLY A 31 -1.82 1.40 5.72
C GLY A 31 -1.25 1.31 7.14
N ARG A 32 -1.45 0.17 7.82
CA ARG A 32 -0.94 -0.07 9.17
C ARG A 32 0.59 -0.08 9.24
N LEU A 33 1.25 -0.67 8.23
CA LEU A 33 2.71 -0.68 8.12
C LEU A 33 3.27 0.75 7.97
N VAL A 34 2.64 1.58 7.15
CA VAL A 34 3.07 2.96 6.91
C VAL A 34 2.81 3.86 8.12
N SER A 35 1.69 3.66 8.85
CA SER A 35 1.34 4.46 10.03
C SER A 35 2.12 4.06 11.28
N ASP A 36 2.17 2.78 11.60
CA ASP A 36 2.60 2.29 12.92
C ASP A 36 3.78 1.30 12.83
N GLY A 37 4.20 0.98 11.62
CA GLY A 37 5.36 0.13 11.35
C GLY A 37 5.05 -1.35 11.14
N LEU A 38 6.12 -2.08 10.80
CA LEU A 38 6.02 -3.48 10.38
C LEU A 38 5.47 -4.40 11.47
N ASP A 39 5.93 -4.22 12.70
CA ASP A 39 5.51 -5.05 13.83
C ASP A 39 4.03 -4.87 14.15
N ALA A 40 3.53 -3.63 14.11
CA ALA A 40 2.12 -3.35 14.32
C ALA A 40 1.23 -3.99 13.24
N ALA A 41 1.66 -3.93 11.98
CA ALA A 41 0.94 -4.54 10.88
C ALA A 41 0.84 -6.08 10.99
N PHE A 42 1.88 -6.74 11.49
CA PHE A 42 1.85 -8.19 11.75
C PHE A 42 1.04 -8.53 12.99
N ASN A 43 1.32 -7.88 14.13
CA ASN A 43 0.71 -8.21 15.43
C ASN A 43 -0.81 -8.04 15.45
N GLU A 44 -1.36 -7.15 14.62
CA GLU A 44 -2.81 -7.00 14.45
C GLU A 44 -3.46 -8.27 13.88
N ARG A 45 -2.72 -9.08 13.13
CA ARG A 45 -3.23 -10.24 12.38
C ARG A 45 -2.84 -11.58 12.97
N THR A 46 -1.61 -11.68 13.46
CA THR A 46 -1.07 -12.94 13.97
C THR A 46 0.09 -12.68 14.95
N ARG A 47 0.29 -13.62 15.86
CA ARG A 47 1.47 -13.67 16.72
C ARG A 47 2.65 -14.40 16.07
N ASN A 48 2.37 -15.19 15.02
CA ASN A 48 3.41 -15.92 14.28
C ASN A 48 3.48 -15.40 12.84
N PRO A 49 4.51 -14.66 12.45
CA PRO A 49 4.66 -14.10 11.11
C PRO A 49 4.54 -15.12 9.97
N LEU A 50 4.86 -16.39 10.21
CA LEU A 50 4.74 -17.47 9.23
C LEU A 50 3.28 -17.74 8.82
N ASP A 51 2.30 -17.40 9.65
CA ASP A 51 0.88 -17.60 9.31
C ASP A 51 0.44 -16.76 8.09
N LEU A 52 1.15 -15.66 7.81
CA LEU A 52 0.88 -14.82 6.64
C LEU A 52 1.67 -15.28 5.39
N VAL A 53 2.60 -16.21 5.54
CA VAL A 53 3.39 -16.74 4.42
C VAL A 53 2.77 -18.01 3.88
N TRP A 54 2.75 -18.16 2.56
CA TRP A 54 2.23 -19.36 1.92
C TRP A 54 2.95 -20.63 2.40
N GLY A 55 2.16 -21.61 2.82
CA GLY A 55 2.70 -22.87 3.34
C GLY A 55 3.32 -22.79 4.72
N ARG A 56 3.23 -21.65 5.43
CA ARG A 56 3.77 -21.42 6.77
C ARG A 56 5.28 -21.74 6.88
N LYS A 57 6.01 -21.44 5.83
CA LYS A 57 7.48 -21.62 5.76
C LYS A 57 8.15 -20.27 5.56
N PRO A 58 9.41 -20.11 5.98
CA PRO A 58 10.18 -18.91 5.67
C PRO A 58 10.11 -18.58 4.19
N GLY A 59 9.79 -17.34 3.87
CA GLY A 59 9.56 -16.92 2.50
C GLY A 59 9.17 -15.45 2.41
N ALA A 60 8.80 -15.02 1.21
CA ALA A 60 8.47 -13.64 0.93
C ALA A 60 6.99 -13.44 0.61
N ILE A 61 6.48 -12.30 1.06
CA ILE A 61 5.17 -11.75 0.71
C ILE A 61 5.44 -10.50 -0.13
N GLU A 62 4.80 -10.42 -1.30
CA GLU A 62 4.87 -9.24 -2.14
C GLU A 62 3.48 -8.61 -2.26
N MET A 63 3.42 -7.31 -2.09
CA MET A 63 2.22 -6.50 -2.18
C MET A 63 2.50 -5.27 -3.03
N ALA A 64 1.52 -4.86 -3.83
CA ALA A 64 1.59 -3.62 -4.58
C ALA A 64 0.21 -2.99 -4.66
N ILE A 65 0.18 -1.66 -4.62
CA ILE A 65 -1.01 -0.85 -4.85
C ILE A 65 -0.69 0.22 -5.89
N GLU A 66 -1.69 0.57 -6.66
CA GLU A 66 -1.63 1.66 -7.63
C GLU A 66 -2.77 2.64 -7.36
N ALA A 67 -2.46 3.93 -7.49
CA ALA A 67 -3.44 5.00 -7.38
C ALA A 67 -3.22 6.04 -8.48
N GLY A 68 -4.31 6.56 -9.05
CA GLY A 68 -4.25 7.72 -9.94
C GLY A 68 -3.72 8.93 -9.18
N ILE A 69 -2.81 9.66 -9.80
CA ILE A 69 -2.29 10.91 -9.23
C ILE A 69 -3.38 11.99 -9.37
N PRO A 70 -3.81 12.63 -8.27
CA PRO A 70 -4.79 13.71 -8.36
C PRO A 70 -4.34 14.85 -9.29
N ASP A 71 -5.27 15.38 -10.10
CA ASP A 71 -5.00 16.40 -11.13
C ASP A 71 -4.26 17.62 -10.58
N ARG A 72 -4.53 18.00 -9.32
CA ARG A 72 -3.87 19.13 -8.64
C ARG A 72 -2.34 18.99 -8.54
N PHE A 73 -1.81 17.77 -8.57
CA PHE A 73 -0.37 17.52 -8.46
C PHE A 73 0.32 17.40 -9.82
N LEU A 74 -0.41 17.06 -10.90
CA LEU A 74 0.17 16.84 -12.23
C LEU A 74 1.01 18.04 -12.76
N PRO A 75 0.58 19.31 -12.57
CA PRO A 75 1.38 20.45 -13.02
C PRO A 75 2.73 20.61 -12.31
N MET A 76 2.85 20.09 -11.07
CA MET A 76 4.05 20.20 -10.24
C MET A 76 5.11 19.15 -10.62
N LEU A 77 4.70 18.06 -11.26
CA LEU A 77 5.59 16.95 -11.54
C LEU A 77 6.65 17.26 -12.59
N LYS A 78 7.83 16.72 -12.38
CA LYS A 78 8.99 16.85 -13.29
C LYS A 78 8.71 16.38 -14.71
N LYS A 79 7.82 15.38 -14.85
CA LYS A 79 7.36 14.87 -16.14
C LYS A 79 5.85 14.72 -16.09
N LYS A 80 5.17 15.42 -16.98
CA LYS A 80 3.70 15.42 -17.11
C LYS A 80 3.12 14.12 -17.71
N GLU A 81 3.97 13.18 -18.13
CA GLU A 81 3.54 11.92 -18.72
C GLU A 81 3.07 10.87 -17.71
N TYR A 82 3.35 11.09 -16.42
CA TYR A 82 2.96 10.17 -15.35
C TYR A 82 1.64 10.59 -14.74
N ASP A 83 0.72 9.64 -14.64
CA ASP A 83 -0.63 9.81 -14.09
C ASP A 83 -0.93 8.84 -12.93
N THR A 84 -0.02 7.92 -12.66
CA THR A 84 -0.21 6.85 -11.69
C THR A 84 1.01 6.73 -10.78
N ILE A 85 0.76 6.62 -9.48
CA ILE A 85 1.77 6.20 -8.50
C ILE A 85 1.55 4.73 -8.14
N ARG A 86 2.63 3.95 -8.14
CA ARG A 86 2.65 2.56 -7.72
C ARG A 86 3.56 2.42 -6.51
N TYR A 87 3.03 1.84 -5.45
CA TYR A 87 3.78 1.49 -4.24
C TYR A 87 3.93 -0.03 -4.16
N GLU A 88 5.14 -0.50 -3.96
CA GLU A 88 5.52 -1.91 -3.94
C GLU A 88 6.27 -2.25 -2.67
N LEU A 89 5.95 -3.39 -2.11
CA LEU A 89 6.53 -3.88 -0.87
C LEU A 89 6.86 -5.38 -0.99
N ARG A 90 8.06 -5.76 -0.56
CA ARG A 90 8.47 -7.15 -0.35
C ARG A 90 8.92 -7.32 1.09
N ILE A 91 8.22 -8.17 1.82
CA ILE A 91 8.54 -8.55 3.18
C ILE A 91 8.96 -10.01 3.16
N GLU A 92 10.04 -10.32 3.85
CA GLU A 92 10.55 -11.67 4.00
C GLU A 92 10.59 -12.05 5.47
N VAL A 93 10.08 -13.23 5.81
CA VAL A 93 10.22 -13.79 7.15
C VAL A 93 11.53 -14.58 7.17
N GLU A 94 12.48 -14.12 7.99
CA GLU A 94 13.82 -14.69 8.07
C GLU A 94 13.79 -16.08 8.70
N GLU A 95 14.56 -17.01 8.12
CA GLU A 95 14.55 -18.42 8.53
C GLU A 95 15.04 -18.66 9.95
N LYS A 96 16.03 -17.89 10.38
CA LYS A 96 16.69 -18.10 11.68
C LYS A 96 15.92 -17.47 12.84
N THR A 97 15.37 -16.29 12.64
CA THR A 97 14.76 -15.48 13.70
C THR A 97 13.25 -15.48 13.64
N TYR A 98 12.67 -15.93 12.52
CA TYR A 98 11.24 -15.83 12.17
C TYR A 98 10.70 -14.40 12.22
N GLN A 99 11.59 -13.41 12.10
CA GLN A 99 11.21 -12.00 12.11
C GLN A 99 10.89 -11.51 10.69
N PRO A 100 9.85 -10.69 10.53
CA PRO A 100 9.56 -10.06 9.27
C PRO A 100 10.54 -8.90 9.01
N LEU A 101 11.06 -8.83 7.79
CA LEU A 101 11.99 -7.80 7.33
C LEU A 101 11.54 -7.25 5.99
N ILE A 102 11.57 -5.93 5.82
CA ILE A 102 11.32 -5.27 4.54
C ILE A 102 12.56 -5.43 3.66
N ARG A 103 12.46 -6.26 2.63
CA ARG A 103 13.56 -6.52 1.68
C ARG A 103 13.54 -5.59 0.49
N ALA A 104 12.37 -5.12 0.10
CA ALA A 104 12.25 -4.07 -0.91
C ALA A 104 11.03 -3.21 -0.60
N GLU A 105 11.16 -1.93 -0.82
CA GLU A 105 10.09 -0.95 -0.73
C GLU A 105 10.34 0.10 -1.80
N LYS A 106 9.36 0.32 -2.67
CA LYS A 106 9.47 1.25 -3.78
C LYS A 106 8.19 2.06 -3.92
N ALA A 107 8.34 3.35 -4.20
CA ALA A 107 7.30 4.15 -4.80
C ALA A 107 7.80 4.63 -6.16
N LEU A 108 7.00 4.47 -7.20
CA LEU A 108 7.36 4.84 -8.55
C LEU A 108 6.18 5.45 -9.29
N PHE A 109 6.49 6.43 -10.14
CA PHE A 109 5.54 6.96 -11.10
C PHE A 109 5.57 6.13 -12.37
N LYS A 110 4.40 5.94 -12.96
CA LYS A 110 4.23 5.29 -14.26
C LYS A 110 3.10 5.98 -15.04
N ARG A 111 3.06 5.76 -16.33
CA ARG A 111 1.91 6.09 -17.15
C ARG A 111 0.87 4.98 -16.98
N SER A 112 -0.39 5.35 -16.75
CA SER A 112 -1.48 4.40 -16.82
C SER A 112 -1.48 3.74 -18.20
N THR A 113 -1.56 2.43 -18.22
CA THR A 113 -1.89 1.68 -19.44
C THR A 113 -3.40 1.68 -19.60
N ALA A 114 -3.99 2.89 -19.70
CA ALA A 114 -5.41 3.04 -20.00
C ALA A 114 -5.70 2.34 -21.33
N GLY A 115 -6.39 1.22 -21.28
CA GLY A 115 -6.71 0.43 -22.46
C GLY A 115 -6.32 -1.04 -22.41
N SER A 116 -5.47 -1.49 -21.46
CA SER A 116 -5.40 -2.91 -21.20
C SER A 116 -6.66 -3.29 -20.41
N CYS A 117 -7.69 -3.69 -21.14
CA CYS A 117 -8.83 -4.41 -20.58
C CYS A 117 -8.28 -5.39 -19.54
N ALA A 118 -8.79 -5.31 -18.29
CA ALA A 118 -8.40 -6.28 -17.28
C ALA A 118 -8.45 -7.66 -17.95
N PRO A 119 -7.37 -8.44 -17.91
CA PRO A 119 -7.35 -9.70 -18.65
C PRO A 119 -8.55 -10.51 -18.18
N GLN A 120 -9.46 -10.80 -19.11
CA GLN A 120 -10.62 -11.64 -18.83
C GLN A 120 -10.08 -12.90 -18.16
N LEU A 121 -10.59 -13.20 -16.97
CA LEU A 121 -10.17 -14.39 -16.25
C LEU A 121 -10.60 -15.61 -17.06
N VAL A 122 -9.71 -16.10 -17.89
CA VAL A 122 -9.86 -17.37 -18.56
C VAL A 122 -9.40 -18.45 -17.59
N PHE A 123 -10.28 -19.33 -17.22
CA PHE A 123 -9.94 -20.52 -16.44
C PHE A 123 -9.83 -21.72 -17.38
N PRO A 124 -8.73 -22.53 -17.30
CA PRO A 124 -7.55 -22.33 -16.46
C PRO A 124 -6.65 -21.20 -16.95
N GLN A 125 -5.90 -20.57 -16.02
CA GLN A 125 -4.94 -19.52 -16.37
C GLN A 125 -3.84 -20.09 -17.27
N LEU A 126 -3.82 -19.69 -18.54
CA LEU A 126 -2.84 -20.14 -19.54
C LEU A 126 -1.47 -19.44 -19.41
N ARG A 127 -1.37 -18.39 -18.60
CA ARG A 127 -0.11 -17.66 -18.41
C ARG A 127 0.56 -18.06 -17.10
N PRO A 128 1.88 -18.35 -17.13
CA PRO A 128 2.61 -18.62 -15.90
C PRO A 128 2.56 -17.39 -15.00
N LEU A 129 2.34 -17.62 -13.72
CA LEU A 129 2.37 -16.54 -12.72
C LEU A 129 3.75 -15.88 -12.71
N PRO A 130 3.82 -14.55 -12.62
CA PRO A 130 5.11 -13.87 -12.51
C PRO A 130 5.80 -14.31 -11.22
N ARG A 131 7.11 -14.50 -11.27
CA ARG A 131 7.93 -14.85 -10.09
C ARG A 131 7.96 -13.73 -9.05
N SER A 132 7.75 -12.50 -9.48
CA SER A 132 7.70 -11.31 -8.62
C SER A 132 6.78 -10.28 -9.24
N ILE A 133 6.05 -9.54 -8.38
CA ILE A 133 5.21 -8.40 -8.80
C ILE A 133 5.96 -7.07 -8.73
N LEU A 134 7.21 -7.10 -8.23
CA LEU A 134 8.03 -5.90 -8.13
C LEU A 134 8.46 -5.43 -9.52
N THR A 135 8.28 -4.15 -9.78
CA THR A 135 8.68 -3.53 -11.04
C THR A 135 10.20 -3.56 -11.19
N GLN A 136 10.66 -4.12 -12.30
CA GLN A 136 12.05 -3.99 -12.71
C GLN A 136 12.28 -2.61 -13.33
N ARG A 137 13.54 -2.14 -13.37
CA ARG A 137 13.88 -0.88 -14.03
C ARG A 137 13.39 -0.89 -15.48
N SER A 138 12.51 0.03 -15.82
CA SER A 138 12.01 0.19 -17.20
C SER A 138 12.00 1.68 -17.57
N ARG A 139 12.05 1.94 -18.90
CA ARG A 139 12.01 3.32 -19.44
C ARG A 139 10.69 4.06 -19.14
N GLY A 140 9.62 3.33 -18.82
CA GLY A 140 8.29 3.89 -18.54
C GLY A 140 8.01 4.16 -17.08
N THR A 141 9.00 4.01 -16.17
CA THR A 141 8.82 4.22 -14.74
C THR A 141 9.87 5.16 -14.18
N ARG A 142 9.48 5.95 -13.17
CA ARG A 142 10.38 6.83 -12.44
C ARG A 142 10.31 6.51 -10.94
N PRO A 143 11.41 6.03 -10.34
CA PRO A 143 11.45 5.80 -8.91
C PRO A 143 11.41 7.13 -8.14
N ILE A 144 10.61 7.17 -7.07
CA ILE A 144 10.54 8.28 -6.11
C ILE A 144 11.11 7.83 -4.77
N LEU A 145 10.86 6.59 -4.40
CA LEU A 145 11.40 5.94 -3.21
C LEU A 145 11.95 4.59 -3.60
N ASN A 146 13.13 4.26 -3.09
CA ASN A 146 13.74 2.95 -3.32
C ASN A 146 14.55 2.51 -2.10
N LYS A 147 14.06 1.48 -1.42
CA LYS A 147 14.74 0.79 -0.32
C LYS A 147 15.47 -0.43 -0.85
N VAL A 148 16.74 -0.54 -0.50
CA VAL A 148 17.60 -1.67 -0.90
C VAL A 148 18.06 -2.43 0.34
N PRO A 149 18.00 -3.77 0.36
CA PRO A 149 18.48 -4.57 1.48
C PRO A 149 19.93 -4.25 1.83
N GLY A 150 20.19 -3.91 3.10
CA GLY A 150 21.53 -3.57 3.57
C GLY A 150 22.10 -2.24 3.09
N GLY A 151 21.43 -1.57 2.18
CA GLY A 151 21.79 -0.26 1.63
C GLY A 151 21.05 0.90 2.30
N ASN A 152 21.09 2.05 1.62
CA ASN A 152 20.35 3.23 2.01
C ASN A 152 18.97 3.25 1.37
N ASP A 153 18.04 3.90 2.06
CA ASP A 153 16.73 4.27 1.55
C ASP A 153 16.87 5.59 0.79
N ASN A 154 16.64 5.56 -0.52
CA ASN A 154 16.84 6.70 -1.40
C ASN A 154 15.51 7.32 -1.76
N PHE A 155 15.44 8.66 -1.67
CA PHE A 155 14.28 9.46 -2.03
C PHE A 155 14.63 10.41 -3.16
N TYR A 156 13.80 10.50 -4.19
CA TYR A 156 14.02 11.32 -5.37
C TYR A 156 12.89 12.34 -5.50
N SER A 157 13.24 13.63 -5.58
CA SER A 157 12.26 14.71 -5.73
C SER A 157 11.30 14.47 -6.89
N GLU A 158 10.02 14.73 -6.66
CA GLU A 158 8.92 14.56 -7.62
C GLU A 158 8.81 15.76 -8.57
N VAL A 159 9.15 16.94 -8.04
CA VAL A 159 8.96 18.21 -8.73
C VAL A 159 10.20 18.62 -9.54
N HIS A 160 10.00 19.63 -10.38
CA HIS A 160 11.11 20.27 -11.08
C HIS A 160 12.04 20.97 -10.09
N GLU A 161 13.31 20.60 -10.12
CA GLU A 161 14.35 21.29 -9.40
C GLU A 161 15.25 22.05 -10.39
N THR A 162 15.78 23.17 -9.95
CA THR A 162 16.80 23.89 -10.73
C THR A 162 18.01 22.98 -10.93
N PRO A 163 18.57 22.87 -12.13
CA PRO A 163 19.75 22.05 -12.40
C PRO A 163 20.87 22.35 -11.39
N GLY A 164 21.43 21.31 -10.77
CA GLY A 164 22.51 21.41 -9.78
C GLY A 164 22.07 21.57 -8.32
N LYS A 165 20.78 21.68 -8.01
CA LYS A 165 20.25 21.78 -6.63
C LYS A 165 19.37 20.61 -6.21
N GLY A 166 19.40 19.49 -6.95
CA GLY A 166 18.61 18.29 -6.62
C GLY A 166 19.06 17.68 -5.29
N TRP A 167 18.27 17.87 -4.23
CA TRP A 167 18.47 17.18 -2.97
C TRP A 167 17.73 15.84 -2.99
N ALA A 168 18.48 14.75 -3.02
CA ALA A 168 17.96 13.41 -2.90
C ALA A 168 18.43 12.83 -1.55
N PRO A 169 17.60 12.88 -0.50
CA PRO A 169 17.97 12.33 0.79
C PRO A 169 18.20 10.83 0.67
N SER A 170 19.27 10.37 1.32
CA SER A 170 19.62 8.97 1.40
C SER A 170 19.89 8.64 2.87
N VAL A 171 19.01 7.83 3.46
CA VAL A 171 19.00 7.53 4.89
C VAL A 171 19.00 6.03 5.10
N LYS A 172 19.72 5.53 6.08
CA LYS A 172 19.71 4.12 6.45
C LYS A 172 18.68 3.88 7.56
N LEU A 173 17.44 3.53 7.20
CA LEU A 173 16.37 3.26 8.16
C LEU A 173 16.42 1.82 8.73
N GLY A 174 17.10 0.92 8.03
CA GLY A 174 17.15 -0.49 8.39
C GLY A 174 15.94 -1.31 7.90
N PRO A 175 16.00 -2.66 8.08
CA PRO A 175 15.05 -3.57 7.43
C PRO A 175 13.68 -3.66 8.11
N ARG A 176 13.47 -3.04 9.26
CA ARG A 176 12.19 -3.08 9.99
C ARG A 176 11.38 -1.79 9.89
N ARG A 177 11.95 -0.74 9.31
CA ARG A 177 11.28 0.55 9.17
C ARG A 177 10.87 0.79 7.72
N SER A 178 9.62 1.18 7.51
CA SER A 178 9.12 1.60 6.21
C SER A 178 9.76 2.91 5.79
N ALA A 179 10.24 2.99 4.57
CA ALA A 179 10.77 4.22 4.02
C ALA A 179 9.65 5.24 3.75
N LEU A 180 8.49 4.78 3.24
CA LEU A 180 7.32 5.65 3.05
C LEU A 180 6.78 6.17 4.40
N GLY A 181 6.69 5.29 5.41
CA GLY A 181 6.24 5.69 6.75
C GLY A 181 7.15 6.75 7.40
N ASN A 182 8.45 6.69 7.13
CA ASN A 182 9.46 7.63 7.65
C ASN A 182 9.82 8.75 6.67
N LEU A 183 9.09 8.90 5.54
CA LEU A 183 9.27 10.02 4.64
C LEU A 183 8.93 11.32 5.37
N LEU A 184 9.82 12.32 5.24
CA LEU A 184 9.55 13.69 5.69
C LEU A 184 8.37 14.25 4.90
N GLU A 185 7.41 14.85 5.60
CA GLU A 185 6.21 15.45 5.00
C GLU A 185 6.57 16.83 4.40
N ASP A 186 7.32 16.80 3.32
CA ASP A 186 7.69 17.97 2.54
C ASP A 186 6.89 18.00 1.24
N GLU A 187 5.73 18.64 1.28
CA GLU A 187 4.83 18.77 0.11
C GLU A 187 5.47 19.55 -1.04
N THR A 188 6.52 20.32 -0.78
CA THR A 188 7.21 21.07 -1.84
C THR A 188 8.08 20.17 -2.71
N LYS A 189 8.56 19.03 -2.18
CA LYS A 189 9.44 18.09 -2.87
C LYS A 189 8.78 16.75 -3.17
N PHE A 190 7.86 16.33 -2.31
CA PHE A 190 7.19 15.03 -2.34
C PHE A 190 5.65 15.17 -2.24
N PRO A 191 4.99 15.99 -3.09
CA PRO A 191 3.55 16.25 -2.97
C PRO A 191 2.71 14.98 -3.13
N VAL A 192 3.02 14.14 -4.12
CA VAL A 192 2.23 12.92 -4.41
C VAL A 192 2.53 11.83 -3.40
N THR A 193 3.79 11.63 -3.02
CA THR A 193 4.15 10.60 -2.03
C THR A 193 3.64 10.96 -0.64
N THR A 194 3.64 12.26 -0.26
CA THR A 194 3.03 12.74 0.98
C THR A 194 1.51 12.53 0.97
N TRP A 195 0.84 12.84 -0.16
CA TRP A 195 -0.57 12.52 -0.34
C TRP A 195 -0.85 11.01 -0.24
N LEU A 196 -0.04 10.16 -0.89
CA LEU A 196 -0.20 8.71 -0.80
C LEU A 196 -0.04 8.22 0.65
N LYS A 197 0.96 8.76 1.37
CA LYS A 197 1.17 8.45 2.79
C LYS A 197 -0.06 8.81 3.62
N ALA A 198 -0.62 10.01 3.44
CA ALA A 198 -1.84 10.45 4.13
C ALA A 198 -3.04 9.58 3.75
N LEU A 199 -3.22 9.25 2.47
CA LEU A 199 -4.27 8.34 1.99
C LEU A 199 -4.19 6.97 2.66
N LEU A 200 -2.99 6.40 2.78
CA LEU A 200 -2.78 5.10 3.41
C LEU A 200 -3.00 5.12 4.93
N LYS A 201 -2.65 6.23 5.59
CA LYS A 201 -2.81 6.38 7.05
C LYS A 201 -4.25 6.66 7.47
N GLU A 202 -4.94 7.52 6.74
CA GLU A 202 -6.20 8.14 7.17
C GLU A 202 -7.34 7.92 6.19
N GLY A 203 -7.02 7.72 4.89
CA GLY A 203 -8.02 7.59 3.84
C GLY A 203 -8.65 6.20 3.71
N ILE A 204 -8.13 5.20 4.43
CA ILE A 204 -8.63 3.82 4.36
C ILE A 204 -9.41 3.50 5.63
N GLN A 205 -10.70 3.23 5.47
CA GLN A 205 -11.54 2.82 6.58
C GLN A 205 -12.10 1.41 6.33
N LYS A 206 -11.74 0.48 7.22
CA LYS A 206 -12.32 -0.85 7.25
C LYS A 206 -13.56 -0.85 8.12
N ILE A 207 -14.72 -1.08 7.52
CA ILE A 207 -16.00 -1.14 8.23
C ILE A 207 -16.45 -2.59 8.27
N VAL A 208 -16.69 -3.11 9.47
CA VAL A 208 -17.25 -4.45 9.72
C VAL A 208 -18.51 -4.26 10.54
N LEU A 209 -19.63 -4.08 9.87
CA LEU A 209 -20.91 -3.77 10.52
C LEU A 209 -21.36 -4.91 11.43
N ASN A 210 -21.63 -4.58 12.68
CA ASN A 210 -22.20 -5.49 13.66
C ASN A 210 -23.70 -5.20 13.83
N SER A 211 -24.55 -6.09 13.30
CA SER A 211 -26.01 -5.91 13.32
C SER A 211 -26.62 -5.81 14.73
N LEU A 212 -25.98 -6.38 15.73
CA LEU A 212 -26.44 -6.27 17.12
C LEU A 212 -26.11 -4.89 17.70
N LEU A 213 -24.91 -4.37 17.44
CA LEU A 213 -24.49 -3.06 17.93
C LEU A 213 -25.19 -1.91 17.23
N ILE A 214 -25.48 -2.04 15.94
CA ILE A 214 -26.21 -1.02 15.15
C ILE A 214 -27.64 -0.81 15.68
N ARG A 215 -28.26 -1.85 16.25
CA ARG A 215 -29.62 -1.80 16.79
C ARG A 215 -29.70 -1.23 18.22
N GLN A 216 -28.57 -1.01 18.85
CA GLN A 216 -28.52 -0.43 20.20
C GLN A 216 -28.51 1.09 20.12
N ALA A 217 -29.08 1.74 21.13
CA ALA A 217 -28.98 3.19 21.23
C ALA A 217 -27.50 3.62 21.39
N SER A 218 -27.09 4.59 20.62
CA SER A 218 -25.74 5.13 20.75
C SER A 218 -25.61 5.96 22.04
N PRO A 219 -24.60 5.73 22.88
CA PRO A 219 -24.34 6.59 24.03
C PRO A 219 -24.10 8.04 23.61
N PRO A 220 -24.51 9.04 24.42
CA PRO A 220 -24.24 10.44 24.12
C PRO A 220 -22.76 10.77 24.20
N GLY A 221 -22.34 11.82 23.45
CA GLY A 221 -20.96 12.33 23.50
C GLY A 221 -19.93 11.55 22.69
N GLN A 222 -20.36 10.78 21.70
CA GLN A 222 -19.44 10.04 20.83
C GLN A 222 -18.75 10.94 19.79
N VAL A 223 -17.60 10.48 19.32
CA VAL A 223 -16.84 11.14 18.22
C VAL A 223 -17.68 11.11 16.94
N ARG A 224 -17.65 12.20 16.16
CA ARG A 224 -18.40 12.34 14.89
C ARG A 224 -17.94 11.43 13.75
N GLY A 225 -16.84 10.69 13.91
CA GLY A 225 -16.37 9.72 12.90
C GLY A 225 -17.10 8.38 13.02
N PHE A 226 -17.30 7.69 11.90
CA PHE A 226 -17.85 6.34 11.87
C PHE A 226 -16.96 5.37 12.65
N LYS A 227 -17.57 4.60 13.57
CA LYS A 227 -16.88 3.46 14.16
C LYS A 227 -16.90 2.26 13.21
N PRO A 228 -15.81 1.47 13.15
CA PRO A 228 -15.72 0.33 12.24
C PRO A 228 -16.84 -0.71 12.40
N ASP A 229 -17.39 -0.86 13.59
CA ASP A 229 -18.47 -1.80 13.93
C ASP A 229 -19.89 -1.23 13.69
N GLY A 230 -20.00 0.03 13.32
CA GLY A 230 -21.28 0.73 13.10
C GLY A 230 -22.04 1.09 14.37
N SER A 231 -21.45 0.89 15.57
CA SER A 231 -22.15 1.12 16.85
C SER A 231 -22.60 2.56 17.09
N ASN A 232 -22.01 3.52 16.37
CA ASN A 232 -22.39 4.94 16.48
C ASN A 232 -23.13 5.46 15.25
N LEU A 233 -23.63 4.57 14.39
CA LEU A 233 -24.36 4.97 13.18
C LEU A 233 -25.53 5.94 13.47
N PRO A 234 -26.40 5.72 14.49
CA PRO A 234 -27.47 6.63 14.84
C PRO A 234 -27.00 8.01 15.34
N TRP A 235 -25.75 8.16 15.72
CA TRP A 235 -25.16 9.43 16.17
C TRP A 235 -24.53 10.24 15.02
N VAL A 236 -24.09 9.56 13.95
CA VAL A 236 -23.35 10.17 12.83
C VAL A 236 -24.28 10.53 11.67
N VAL A 237 -25.40 9.81 11.51
CA VAL A 237 -26.46 10.08 10.54
C VAL A 237 -27.49 11.03 11.14
#